data_f44ed59679d428d530261727e943613e
#
_entry.id   f44ed59679d428d530261727e943613e
#
_cell.length_a   1.000
_cell.length_b   1.000
_cell.length_c   1.000
_cell.angle_alpha   90.00
_cell.angle_beta   90.00
_cell.angle_gamma   90.00
#
_symmetry.space_group_name_H-M   'P 1'
#
loop_
_entity.id
_entity.type
_entity.pdbx_description
1 polymer ?
#
loop_
_entity_poly.entity_id
_entity_poly.type
_entity_poly.pdbx_seq_one_letter_code
_entity_poly.pdbx_strand_id
1 'polypeptide(L)'
;MLSKKQLFTRGMLDISPHMLSVIPFGIICGAIGVELGFDPYLVYAMSFIIFGGASQIVFLQVLSGGASSLVAVTSVGIINSRHLLYGAVLSEYLEKLSLIKRLLISYFVVDQGFAESNKFFKKNKNEQYLHYLSLIHISEPTRPY
;
A
#
# COMPACT_ATOMS: atom_id res chain seq x y z
N MET A 1 -18.01 -13.48 18.02
CA MET A 1 -17.58 -12.22 17.38
C MET A 1 -16.29 -11.78 18.03
N LEU A 2 -15.25 -11.51 17.26
CA LEU A 2 -13.98 -10.99 17.77
C LEU A 2 -14.15 -9.52 18.18
N SER A 3 -13.58 -9.12 19.31
CA SER A 3 -13.54 -7.71 19.73
C SER A 3 -12.72 -6.89 18.71
N LYS A 4 -13.01 -5.58 18.62
CA LYS A 4 -12.26 -4.63 17.76
C LYS A 4 -10.74 -4.70 18.02
N LYS A 5 -10.33 -4.80 19.29
CA LYS A 5 -8.93 -4.97 19.69
C LYS A 5 -8.34 -6.30 19.21
N GLN A 6 -9.10 -7.39 19.27
CA GLN A 6 -8.63 -8.70 18.80
C GLN A 6 -8.48 -8.75 17.28
N LEU A 7 -9.38 -8.11 16.54
CA LEU A 7 -9.25 -7.94 15.09
C LEU A 7 -8.01 -7.11 14.73
N PHE A 8 -7.77 -6.06 15.49
CA PHE A 8 -6.59 -5.22 15.38
C PHE A 8 -5.30 -6.03 15.59
N THR A 9 -5.14 -6.68 16.71
CA THR A 9 -3.94 -7.46 17.01
C THR A 9 -3.73 -8.59 15.99
N ARG A 10 -4.82 -9.19 15.52
CA ARG A 10 -4.74 -10.25 14.50
C ARG A 10 -4.22 -9.71 13.17
N GLY A 11 -4.73 -8.55 12.71
CA GLY A 11 -4.21 -7.91 11.50
C GLY A 11 -2.71 -7.58 11.59
N MET A 12 -2.24 -7.09 12.75
CA MET A 12 -0.82 -6.86 13.00
C MET A 12 0.00 -8.16 12.92
N LEU A 13 -0.48 -9.23 13.53
CA LEU A 13 0.21 -10.52 13.51
C LEU A 13 0.22 -11.13 12.11
N ASP A 14 -0.88 -11.01 11.36
CA ASP A 14 -1.00 -11.53 10.00
C ASP A 14 -0.06 -10.80 9.02
N ILE A 15 0.19 -9.49 9.24
CA ILE A 15 1.07 -8.70 8.36
C ILE A 15 2.54 -8.69 8.82
N SER A 16 2.83 -9.02 10.07
CA SER A 16 4.19 -8.94 10.63
C SER A 16 5.24 -9.77 9.87
N PRO A 17 4.96 -10.96 9.35
CA PRO A 17 5.93 -11.72 8.55
C PRO A 17 6.30 -11.00 7.24
N HIS A 18 5.35 -10.24 6.68
CA HIS A 18 5.58 -9.48 5.45
C HIS A 18 6.45 -8.24 5.68
N MET A 19 6.40 -7.66 6.88
CA MET A 19 7.28 -6.54 7.27
C MET A 19 8.75 -6.94 7.21
N LEU A 20 9.08 -8.19 7.53
CA LEU A 20 10.45 -8.69 7.46
C LEU A 20 11.02 -8.66 6.03
N SER A 21 10.19 -8.90 5.03
CA SER A 21 10.60 -8.83 3.61
C SER A 21 10.64 -7.41 3.07
N VAL A 22 9.90 -6.49 3.65
CA VAL A 22 9.89 -5.07 3.24
C VAL A 22 11.20 -4.36 3.60
N ILE A 23 11.83 -4.72 4.72
CA ILE A 23 13.07 -4.11 5.18
C ILE A 23 14.21 -4.25 4.16
N PRO A 24 14.61 -5.46 3.72
CA PRO A 24 15.67 -5.61 2.73
C PRO A 24 15.31 -4.97 1.39
N PHE A 25 14.04 -5.01 1.02
CA PHE A 25 13.57 -4.36 -0.20
C PHE A 25 13.73 -2.82 -0.13
N GLY A 26 13.39 -2.21 1.00
CA GLY A 26 13.60 -0.76 1.23
C GLY A 26 15.07 -0.37 1.17
N ILE A 27 15.96 -1.19 1.72
CA ILE A 27 17.42 -0.98 1.66
C ILE A 27 17.89 -1.01 0.21
N ILE A 28 17.43 -2.00 -0.57
CA ILE A 28 17.78 -2.13 -2.00
C ILE A 28 17.29 -0.91 -2.79
N CYS A 29 16.06 -0.46 -2.57
CA CYS A 29 15.53 0.74 -3.23
C CYS A 29 16.38 1.98 -2.92
N GLY A 30 16.75 2.17 -1.66
CA GLY A 30 17.63 3.25 -1.24
C GLY A 30 19.02 3.18 -1.87
N ALA A 31 19.63 1.99 -1.87
CA ALA A 31 20.95 1.75 -2.45
C ALA A 31 20.96 2.04 -3.96
N ILE A 32 19.99 1.51 -4.71
CA ILE A 32 19.83 1.77 -6.15
C ILE A 32 19.69 3.27 -6.43
N GLY A 33 18.88 3.98 -5.66
CA GLY A 33 18.70 5.41 -5.85
C GLY A 33 20.00 6.20 -5.70
N VAL A 34 20.77 5.90 -4.67
CA VAL A 34 22.09 6.52 -4.43
C VAL A 34 23.09 6.11 -5.50
N GLU A 35 23.13 4.84 -5.89
CA GLU A 35 24.02 4.32 -6.96
C GLU A 35 23.75 4.99 -8.30
N LEU A 36 22.50 5.30 -8.60
CA LEU A 36 22.09 6.04 -9.80
C LEU A 36 22.37 7.54 -9.72
N GLY A 37 22.97 8.03 -8.63
CA GLY A 37 23.39 9.42 -8.44
C GLY A 37 22.29 10.36 -7.92
N PHE A 38 21.17 9.84 -7.44
CA PHE A 38 20.13 10.66 -6.84
C PHE A 38 20.46 11.02 -5.39
N ASP A 39 20.02 12.20 -4.97
CA ASP A 39 20.15 12.63 -3.58
C ASP A 39 19.39 11.69 -2.64
N PRO A 40 20.02 11.19 -1.55
CA PRO A 40 19.39 10.26 -0.61
C PRO A 40 18.08 10.78 0.00
N TYR A 41 17.99 12.10 0.26
CA TYR A 41 16.79 12.72 0.79
C TYR A 41 15.64 12.73 -0.23
N LEU A 42 15.99 12.91 -1.52
CA LEU A 42 15.01 12.80 -2.62
C LEU A 42 14.47 11.37 -2.70
N VAL A 43 15.34 10.37 -2.68
CA VAL A 43 14.96 8.94 -2.73
C VAL A 43 14.05 8.59 -1.54
N TYR A 44 14.38 9.09 -0.36
CA TYR A 44 13.56 8.90 0.84
C TYR A 44 12.19 9.58 0.71
N ALA A 45 12.15 10.84 0.27
CA ALA A 45 10.92 11.60 0.07
C ALA A 45 9.99 10.95 -0.96
N MET A 46 10.55 10.33 -2.00
CA MET A 46 9.77 9.59 -3.01
C MET A 46 8.98 8.44 -2.38
N SER A 47 9.45 7.83 -1.31
CA SER A 47 8.75 6.73 -0.62
C SER A 47 7.41 7.15 -0.02
N PHE A 48 7.21 8.44 0.22
CA PHE A 48 5.93 8.99 0.69
C PHE A 48 4.96 9.31 -0.46
N ILE A 49 5.48 9.51 -1.67
CA ILE A 49 4.68 9.91 -2.83
C ILE A 49 4.37 8.69 -3.69
N ILE A 50 5.36 7.84 -3.91
CA ILE A 50 5.26 6.64 -4.75
C ILE A 50 5.07 5.43 -3.82
N PHE A 51 3.81 5.05 -3.60
CA PHE A 51 3.44 3.91 -2.75
C PHE A 51 3.71 2.56 -3.43
N GLY A 52 4.94 2.32 -3.83
CA GLY A 52 5.31 1.06 -4.45
C GLY A 52 6.80 1.04 -4.78
N GLY A 53 7.55 0.18 -4.10
CA GLY A 53 8.99 0.13 -4.30
C GLY A 53 9.39 -0.23 -5.73
N ALA A 54 8.66 -1.12 -6.40
CA ALA A 54 8.89 -1.43 -7.82
C ALA A 54 8.72 -0.19 -8.71
N SER A 55 7.68 0.61 -8.46
CA SER A 55 7.43 1.86 -9.19
C SER A 55 8.51 2.90 -8.93
N GLN A 56 9.03 2.96 -7.70
CA GLN A 56 10.13 3.85 -7.34
C GLN A 56 11.42 3.48 -8.07
N ILE A 57 11.77 2.20 -8.10
CA ILE A 57 12.95 1.71 -8.84
C ILE A 57 12.82 2.04 -10.32
N VAL A 58 11.68 1.74 -10.95
CA VAL A 58 11.45 2.02 -12.36
C VAL A 58 11.53 3.52 -12.65
N PHE A 59 10.97 4.37 -11.78
CA PHE A 59 11.07 5.82 -11.91
C PHE A 59 12.53 6.30 -11.95
N LEU A 60 13.34 5.84 -11.00
CA LEU A 60 14.74 6.20 -10.91
C LEU A 60 15.54 5.69 -12.11
N GLN A 61 15.32 4.45 -12.55
CA GLN A 61 16.00 3.86 -13.70
C GLN A 61 15.64 4.57 -15.01
N VAL A 62 14.36 4.91 -15.22
CA VAL A 62 13.90 5.62 -16.41
C VAL A 62 14.49 7.02 -16.48
N LEU A 63 14.55 7.74 -15.35
CA LEU A 63 15.19 9.06 -15.29
C LEU A 63 16.69 9.01 -15.50
N SER A 64 17.39 8.07 -14.84
CA SER A 64 18.85 7.92 -15.00
C SER A 64 19.23 7.48 -16.40
N GLY A 65 18.35 6.75 -17.10
CA GLY A 65 18.50 6.39 -18.51
C GLY A 65 18.30 7.55 -19.50
N GLY A 66 18.06 8.79 -19.00
CA GLY A 66 17.91 9.99 -19.84
C GLY A 66 16.51 10.17 -20.42
N ALA A 67 15.52 9.39 -20.01
CA ALA A 67 14.14 9.59 -20.44
C ALA A 67 13.54 10.86 -19.81
N SER A 68 12.52 11.43 -20.47
CA SER A 68 11.83 12.60 -19.93
C SER A 68 11.06 12.27 -18.65
N SER A 69 10.90 13.25 -17.77
CA SER A 69 10.11 13.12 -16.53
C SER A 69 8.68 12.64 -16.81
N LEU A 70 8.11 13.02 -17.97
CA LEU A 70 6.78 12.56 -18.35
C LEU A 70 6.74 11.03 -18.56
N VAL A 71 7.74 10.48 -19.22
CA VAL A 71 7.86 9.02 -19.44
C VAL A 71 8.04 8.31 -18.09
N ALA A 72 8.86 8.85 -17.20
CA ALA A 72 9.05 8.28 -15.86
C ALA A 72 7.75 8.28 -15.05
N VAL A 73 7.02 9.40 -15.00
CA VAL A 73 5.73 9.49 -14.30
C VAL A 73 4.67 8.55 -14.90
N THR A 74 4.60 8.48 -16.22
CA THR A 74 3.66 7.58 -16.91
C THR A 74 3.96 6.11 -16.59
N SER A 75 5.23 5.73 -16.55
CA SER A 75 5.66 4.38 -16.17
C SER A 75 5.21 4.01 -14.75
N VAL A 76 5.37 4.94 -13.79
CA VAL A 76 4.86 4.79 -12.41
C VAL A 76 3.35 4.60 -12.41
N GLY A 77 2.62 5.43 -13.18
CA GLY A 77 1.16 5.34 -13.28
C GLY A 77 0.70 3.98 -13.80
N ILE A 78 1.36 3.45 -14.82
CA ILE A 78 1.07 2.12 -15.38
C ILE A 78 1.31 1.02 -14.33
N ILE A 79 2.45 1.04 -13.64
CA ILE A 79 2.76 0.04 -12.62
C ILE A 79 1.78 0.13 -11.44
N ASN A 80 1.45 1.34 -11.00
CA ASN A 80 0.54 1.56 -9.88
C ASN A 80 -0.94 1.38 -10.26
N SER A 81 -1.28 1.16 -11.54
CA SER A 81 -2.65 0.83 -11.95
C SER A 81 -3.20 -0.43 -11.28
N ARG A 82 -2.33 -1.30 -10.77
CA ARG A 82 -2.71 -2.45 -9.92
C ARG A 82 -3.53 -2.05 -8.69
N HIS A 83 -3.34 -0.85 -8.13
CA HIS A 83 -4.14 -0.36 -7.01
C HIS A 83 -5.62 -0.17 -7.38
N LEU A 84 -5.90 0.12 -8.65
CA LEU A 84 -7.28 0.15 -9.16
C LEU A 84 -7.93 -1.24 -9.12
N LEU A 85 -7.16 -2.28 -9.47
CA LEU A 85 -7.63 -3.67 -9.37
C LEU A 85 -7.87 -4.08 -7.91
N TYR A 86 -6.99 -3.68 -6.99
CA TYR A 86 -7.19 -3.93 -5.56
C TYR A 86 -8.44 -3.23 -5.05
N GLY A 87 -8.65 -1.98 -5.44
CA GLY A 87 -9.85 -1.23 -5.13
C GLY A 87 -11.11 -1.88 -5.68
N ALA A 88 -11.08 -2.37 -6.91
CA ALA A 88 -12.20 -3.06 -7.52
C ALA A 88 -12.57 -4.35 -6.76
N VAL A 89 -11.59 -5.18 -6.42
CA VAL A 89 -11.83 -6.43 -5.66
C VAL A 89 -12.32 -6.14 -4.23
N LEU A 90 -11.73 -5.14 -3.57
CA LEU A 90 -12.13 -4.78 -2.20
C LEU A 90 -13.45 -4.00 -2.16
N SER A 91 -13.91 -3.43 -3.27
CA SER A 91 -15.13 -2.62 -3.32
C SER A 91 -16.37 -3.37 -2.85
N GLU A 92 -16.46 -4.68 -3.12
CA GLU A 92 -17.55 -5.55 -2.67
C GLU A 92 -17.66 -5.57 -1.12
N TYR A 93 -16.54 -5.51 -0.42
CA TYR A 93 -16.48 -5.52 1.04
C TYR A 93 -16.61 -4.13 1.67
N LEU A 94 -16.45 -3.08 0.86
CA LEU A 94 -16.42 -1.69 1.28
C LEU A 94 -17.62 -0.87 0.78
N GLU A 95 -18.69 -1.53 0.35
CA GLU A 95 -19.88 -0.88 -0.23
C GLU A 95 -20.50 0.17 0.69
N LYS A 96 -20.45 -0.05 2.00
CA LYS A 96 -21.00 0.86 3.03
C LYS A 96 -20.17 2.14 3.22
N LEU A 97 -18.99 2.24 2.61
CA LEU A 97 -18.12 3.40 2.74
C LEU A 97 -18.39 4.45 1.64
N SER A 98 -18.13 5.72 1.98
CA SER A 98 -18.15 6.80 0.99
C SER A 98 -17.06 6.58 -0.09
N LEU A 99 -17.31 7.09 -1.30
CA LEU A 99 -16.39 6.95 -2.43
C LEU A 99 -14.97 7.43 -2.10
N ILE A 100 -14.85 8.56 -1.38
CA ILE A 100 -13.55 9.13 -1.00
C ILE A 100 -12.78 8.17 -0.09
N LYS A 101 -13.44 7.55 0.88
CA LYS A 101 -12.81 6.57 1.78
C LYS A 101 -12.37 5.32 1.01
N ARG A 102 -13.17 4.85 0.06
CA ARG A 102 -12.82 3.72 -0.82
C ARG A 102 -11.57 4.03 -1.65
N LEU A 103 -11.50 5.21 -2.25
CA LEU A 103 -10.35 5.65 -3.03
C LEU A 103 -9.08 5.75 -2.19
N LEU A 104 -9.18 6.35 -0.99
CA LEU A 104 -8.05 6.43 -0.06
C LEU A 104 -7.56 5.04 0.36
N ILE A 105 -8.47 4.14 0.73
CA ILE A 105 -8.10 2.77 1.07
C ILE A 105 -7.42 2.09 -0.11
N SER A 106 -7.97 2.20 -1.31
CA SER A 106 -7.39 1.59 -2.52
C SER A 106 -6.00 2.13 -2.84
N TYR A 107 -5.77 3.42 -2.62
CA TYR A 107 -4.46 4.04 -2.83
C TYR A 107 -3.40 3.51 -1.87
N PHE A 108 -3.76 3.35 -0.61
CA PHE A 108 -2.83 2.91 0.43
C PHE A 108 -2.67 1.39 0.51
N VAL A 109 -3.57 0.58 -0.08
CA VAL A 109 -3.44 -0.88 -0.05
C VAL A 109 -2.25 -1.34 -0.87
N VAL A 110 -1.20 -1.76 -0.18
CA VAL A 110 -0.04 -2.41 -0.79
C VAL A 110 -0.32 -3.90 -1.03
N ASP A 111 0.50 -4.55 -1.88
CA ASP A 111 0.31 -5.93 -2.33
C ASP A 111 0.09 -6.92 -1.18
N GLN A 112 0.91 -6.82 -0.13
CA GLN A 112 0.83 -7.68 1.05
C GLN A 112 -0.47 -7.44 1.82
N GLY A 113 -0.83 -6.17 2.01
CA GLY A 113 -2.07 -5.78 2.68
C GLY A 113 -3.30 -6.26 1.91
N PHE A 114 -3.29 -6.17 0.59
CA PHE A 114 -4.35 -6.70 -0.27
C PHE A 114 -4.49 -8.23 -0.13
N ALA A 115 -3.39 -8.95 -0.22
CA ALA A 115 -3.39 -10.41 -0.15
C ALA A 115 -3.99 -10.91 1.18
N GLU A 116 -3.54 -10.37 2.31
CA GLU A 116 -4.05 -10.77 3.63
C GLU A 116 -5.49 -10.30 3.87
N SER A 117 -5.85 -9.09 3.44
CA SER A 117 -7.22 -8.60 3.56
C SER A 117 -8.21 -9.44 2.75
N ASN A 118 -7.88 -9.77 1.51
CA ASN A 118 -8.73 -10.59 0.64
C ASN A 118 -8.91 -12.01 1.21
N LYS A 119 -7.83 -12.60 1.73
CA LYS A 119 -7.87 -13.90 2.39
C LYS A 119 -8.74 -13.89 3.65
N PHE A 120 -8.60 -12.84 4.47
CA PHE A 120 -9.39 -12.67 5.68
C PHE A 120 -10.88 -12.47 5.36
N PHE A 121 -11.21 -11.62 4.37
CA PHE A 121 -12.59 -11.30 4.00
C PHE A 121 -13.33 -12.49 3.40
N LYS A 122 -12.66 -13.28 2.57
CA LYS A 122 -13.23 -14.52 2.03
C LYS A 122 -13.58 -15.54 3.12
N LYS A 123 -12.81 -15.57 4.19
CA LYS A 123 -13.01 -16.50 5.30
C LYS A 123 -14.07 -16.02 6.31
N ASN A 124 -14.22 -14.71 6.47
CA ASN A 124 -15.08 -14.10 7.48
C ASN A 124 -16.08 -13.16 6.80
N LYS A 125 -17.28 -13.62 6.49
CA LYS A 125 -18.34 -12.83 5.85
C LYS A 125 -19.05 -11.83 6.79
N ASN A 126 -18.43 -11.38 7.87
CA ASN A 126 -19.01 -10.48 8.86
C ASN A 126 -18.53 -9.02 8.70
N GLU A 127 -19.41 -8.08 9.09
CA GLU A 127 -19.38 -6.64 8.86
C GLU A 127 -18.20 -5.83 9.46
N GLN A 128 -17.17 -6.46 10.03
CA GLN A 128 -16.06 -5.79 10.71
C GLN A 128 -14.78 -5.63 9.85
N TYR A 129 -14.93 -5.65 8.54
CA TYR A 129 -13.82 -5.51 7.58
C TYR A 129 -13.02 -4.21 7.76
N LEU A 130 -13.71 -3.13 8.13
CA LEU A 130 -13.11 -1.83 8.36
C LEU A 130 -12.07 -1.82 9.48
N HIS A 131 -12.31 -2.55 10.57
CA HIS A 131 -11.39 -2.59 11.70
C HIS A 131 -10.15 -3.44 11.41
N TYR A 132 -10.24 -4.38 10.49
CA TYR A 132 -9.09 -5.14 10.00
C TYR A 132 -8.26 -4.31 9.02
N LEU A 133 -8.91 -3.58 8.12
CA LEU A 133 -8.25 -2.68 7.17
C LEU A 133 -7.69 -1.41 7.81
N SER A 134 -8.33 -0.85 8.83
CA SER A 134 -7.87 0.39 9.48
C SER A 134 -6.49 0.26 10.12
N LEU A 135 -6.03 -0.96 10.32
CA LEU A 135 -4.70 -1.27 10.79
C LEU A 135 -3.63 -1.32 9.74
N ILE A 136 -4.03 -1.70 8.55
CA ILE A 136 -3.15 -1.65 7.39
C ILE A 136 -2.94 -0.17 7.01
N HIS A 137 -3.80 0.74 7.46
CA HIS A 137 -3.87 2.15 7.06
C HIS A 137 -4.22 3.11 8.18
N ILE A 138 -3.44 3.09 9.29
CA ILE A 138 -3.38 4.18 10.27
C ILE A 138 -4.70 4.93 10.54
N SER A 139 -5.24 4.67 11.74
CA SER A 139 -6.07 5.59 12.53
C SER A 139 -7.25 6.33 11.87
N GLU A 140 -8.45 5.82 12.04
CA GLU A 140 -9.57 6.75 12.26
C GLU A 140 -9.87 6.84 13.75
N PRO A 141 -9.96 8.07 14.30
CA PRO A 141 -10.47 8.25 15.64
C PRO A 141 -11.94 7.81 15.68
N THR A 142 -12.23 6.98 16.62
CA THR A 142 -13.53 6.52 17.04
C THR A 142 -14.58 7.64 17.00
N ARG A 143 -15.61 7.51 16.16
CA ARG A 143 -16.90 8.13 16.45
C ARG A 143 -17.76 7.10 17.20
N PRO A 144 -18.24 7.42 18.39
CA PRO A 144 -19.28 6.63 19.04
C PRO A 144 -20.59 6.80 18.27
N TYR A 145 -21.29 5.73 18.02
CA TYR A 145 -22.72 5.76 17.72
C TYR A 145 -23.49 5.71 19.02
#